data_0b5741777af2dbee44fab64d4023a90a
#
_entry.id   0b5741777af2dbee44fab64d4023a90a
#
_cell.length_a   1.000
_cell.length_b   1.000
_cell.length_c   1.000
_cell.angle_alpha   90.00
_cell.angle_beta   90.00
_cell.angle_gamma   90.00
#
_symmetry.space_group_name_H-M   'P 1'
#
loop_
_entity.id
_entity.type
_entity.pdbx_description
1 polymer ?
#
loop_
_entity_poly.entity_id
_entity_poly.type
_entity_poly.pdbx_seq_one_letter_code
_entity_poly.pdbx_strand_id
1 'polypeptide(L)'
;MSINGRLKVEKHWGVTRMKNSLTAVIYLQPDQIFLRIIELPSLKVVNDVRSGLFAIGEDNKTANYRKNMAAITDNIEGFKELISDYQVDDIKFYGAYEDMDSVTASYVGDQLKVRTGLKIEWLNNNQLMAQSMSYIVDQLPEFKNLSKHCLYILSIGLDSSTLAFFHHGNFETSWEIDLGGAQIHRLVNQLRQTTTNPTEIIQDYIGSKLGYLAPELTRQKKTTMIVQNAPSLAKRYVDKHQKIGEIDRQKFRETFNHLLIPQDRYMYNNDIDPTEAQDEYILPNYLVIARMSDLINPSSLYVTNLSIMDGISNGIATANDVSQATVNNMIRTSADNIAKRYGIDFNHADFVKKYALQFFDELRPIHRLSNHYRLLLEVAARVDDIGNFINQQGHYRHSAYILEANPMIGLSNEDNLIIAEVARYHSTESPTIDQSHYRHLDEDIQMPVAKLAAILRLVDSLDDSRQQKISRIQLKLKNGRLIIKATSSDDLVLESWSFSQKSQLFDDVFGIKPVLKEREGR
;
A
#
# COMPACT_ATOMS: atom_id res chain seq x y z
N MET A 1 56.95 37.92 -17.15
CA MET A 1 56.76 36.60 -17.80
C MET A 1 55.60 35.88 -17.13
N SER A 2 54.56 35.79 -17.90
CA SER A 2 53.25 35.19 -17.55
C SER A 2 53.32 33.68 -17.74
N ILE A 3 52.82 32.88 -16.78
CA ILE A 3 52.40 31.49 -17.04
C ILE A 3 51.05 31.26 -16.37
N ASN A 4 50.00 31.27 -17.19
CA ASN A 4 48.66 30.79 -16.88
C ASN A 4 48.63 29.25 -16.88
N GLY A 5 48.36 28.64 -15.75
CA GLY A 5 48.04 27.24 -15.65
C GLY A 5 46.56 27.05 -15.34
N ARG A 6 45.74 26.78 -16.35
CA ARG A 6 44.34 26.31 -16.18
C ARG A 6 44.35 24.89 -15.66
N LEU A 7 43.94 24.68 -14.43
CA LEU A 7 43.57 23.37 -13.92
C LEU A 7 42.19 22.96 -14.51
N LYS A 8 42.20 22.00 -15.39
CA LYS A 8 41.01 21.24 -15.79
C LYS A 8 40.58 20.38 -14.62
N VAL A 9 39.44 20.71 -14.01
CA VAL A 9 38.77 19.83 -13.08
C VAL A 9 37.98 18.81 -13.92
N GLU A 10 38.52 17.61 -14.08
CA GLU A 10 37.78 16.44 -14.56
C GLU A 10 36.83 15.98 -13.46
N LYS A 11 35.54 16.18 -13.68
CA LYS A 11 34.49 15.56 -12.85
C LYS A 11 34.46 14.07 -13.15
N HIS A 12 35.13 13.28 -12.32
CA HIS A 12 34.88 11.85 -12.23
C HIS A 12 33.52 11.65 -11.54
N TRP A 13 32.52 11.25 -12.31
CA TRP A 13 31.30 10.66 -11.77
C TRP A 13 31.68 9.25 -11.27
N GLY A 14 32.02 9.17 -10.00
CA GLY A 14 32.21 7.91 -9.31
C GLY A 14 30.84 7.26 -9.13
N VAL A 15 30.51 6.30 -9.99
CA VAL A 15 29.49 5.29 -9.69
C VAL A 15 30.08 4.48 -8.53
N THR A 16 29.67 4.83 -7.32
CA THR A 16 29.95 4.02 -6.13
C THR A 16 29.23 2.69 -6.35
N ARG A 17 29.95 1.64 -6.78
CA ARG A 17 29.44 0.28 -6.74
C ARG A 17 29.03 0.02 -5.28
N MET A 18 27.72 -0.10 -5.02
CA MET A 18 27.24 -0.60 -3.74
C MET A 18 27.93 -1.94 -3.50
N LYS A 19 28.64 -2.06 -2.38
CA LYS A 19 29.18 -3.34 -1.93
C LYS A 19 28.00 -4.25 -1.68
N ASN A 20 28.06 -5.45 -2.24
CA ASN A 20 27.09 -6.50 -1.92
C ASN A 20 27.05 -6.69 -0.40
N SER A 21 25.89 -6.52 0.19
CA SER A 21 25.65 -6.72 1.62
C SER A 21 24.55 -7.75 1.81
N LEU A 22 24.69 -8.56 2.83
CA LEU A 22 23.63 -9.48 3.22
C LEU A 22 22.68 -8.76 4.18
N THR A 23 21.38 -8.98 3.98
CA THR A 23 20.31 -8.51 4.86
C THR A 23 19.42 -9.70 5.22
N ALA A 24 19.11 -9.84 6.50
CA ALA A 24 18.15 -10.83 6.98
C ALA A 24 16.77 -10.18 7.11
N VAL A 25 15.78 -10.83 6.56
CA VAL A 25 14.38 -10.40 6.58
C VAL A 25 13.58 -11.44 7.35
N ILE A 26 13.04 -11.05 8.50
CA ILE A 26 12.11 -11.86 9.27
C ILE A 26 10.70 -11.33 8.99
N TYR A 27 9.74 -12.21 8.72
CA TYR A 27 8.35 -11.85 8.49
C TYR A 27 7.43 -12.76 9.29
N LEU A 28 6.66 -12.15 10.19
CA LEU A 28 5.70 -12.81 11.06
C LEU A 28 4.28 -12.69 10.50
N GLN A 29 3.66 -13.83 10.24
CA GLN A 29 2.23 -13.97 9.97
C GLN A 29 1.49 -14.60 11.18
N PRO A 30 0.16 -14.53 11.24
CA PRO A 30 -0.61 -15.14 12.33
C PRO A 30 -0.38 -16.64 12.51
N ASP A 31 -0.11 -17.34 11.42
CA ASP A 31 0.03 -18.80 11.34
C ASP A 31 1.48 -19.28 11.14
N GLN A 32 2.41 -18.39 10.78
CA GLN A 32 3.78 -18.81 10.45
C GLN A 32 4.78 -17.65 10.57
N ILE A 33 6.07 -17.97 10.75
CA ILE A 33 7.16 -17.00 10.68
C ILE A 33 8.21 -17.45 9.66
N PHE A 34 8.74 -16.50 8.92
CA PHE A 34 9.70 -16.69 7.83
C PHE A 34 11.00 -15.97 8.12
N LEU A 35 12.12 -16.58 7.73
CA LEU A 35 13.43 -15.93 7.61
C LEU A 35 13.92 -16.06 6.19
N ARG A 36 14.34 -14.95 5.60
CA ARG A 36 15.05 -14.92 4.31
C ARG A 36 16.33 -14.11 4.44
N ILE A 37 17.45 -14.66 3.99
CA ILE A 37 18.71 -13.93 3.86
C ILE A 37 18.92 -13.62 2.38
N ILE A 38 19.06 -12.34 2.06
CA ILE A 38 19.21 -11.82 0.70
C ILE A 38 20.50 -11.05 0.53
N GLU A 39 21.04 -11.09 -0.66
CA GLU A 39 22.15 -10.25 -1.10
C GLU A 39 21.59 -9.00 -1.80
N LEU A 40 21.90 -7.81 -1.28
CA LEU A 40 21.51 -6.55 -1.88
C LEU A 40 22.63 -5.97 -2.74
N PRO A 41 22.34 -5.33 -3.89
CA PRO A 41 21.01 -5.05 -4.45
C PRO A 41 20.46 -6.15 -5.37
N SER A 42 21.17 -7.28 -5.52
CA SER A 42 20.85 -8.32 -6.52
C SER A 42 19.54 -9.07 -6.24
N LEU A 43 19.01 -9.00 -5.03
CA LEU A 43 17.86 -9.78 -4.52
C LEU A 43 18.09 -11.31 -4.57
N LYS A 44 19.36 -11.73 -4.69
CA LYS A 44 19.70 -13.15 -4.66
C LYS A 44 19.37 -13.72 -3.28
N VAL A 45 18.50 -14.71 -3.23
CA VAL A 45 18.18 -15.45 -2.00
C VAL A 45 19.35 -16.36 -1.67
N VAL A 46 19.93 -16.17 -0.49
CA VAL A 46 21.03 -16.98 0.05
C VAL A 46 20.49 -18.11 0.91
N ASN A 47 19.49 -17.81 1.73
CA ASN A 47 18.76 -18.79 2.54
C ASN A 47 17.30 -18.38 2.71
N ASP A 48 16.41 -19.36 2.80
CA ASP A 48 14.97 -19.17 2.96
C ASP A 48 14.42 -20.28 3.87
N VAL A 49 13.96 -19.90 5.06
CA VAL A 49 13.49 -20.82 6.09
C VAL A 49 12.13 -20.37 6.58
N ARG A 50 11.26 -21.34 6.89
CA ARG A 50 9.95 -21.09 7.51
C ARG A 50 9.76 -21.98 8.74
N SER A 51 9.04 -21.49 9.73
CA SER A 51 8.61 -22.29 10.86
C SER A 51 7.55 -23.33 10.46
N GLY A 52 7.23 -24.25 11.37
CA GLY A 52 5.95 -24.96 11.32
C GLY A 52 4.76 -24.01 11.50
N LEU A 53 3.56 -24.50 11.20
CA LEU A 53 2.34 -23.72 11.37
C LEU A 53 2.02 -23.52 12.86
N PHE A 54 1.61 -22.31 13.23
CA PHE A 54 1.06 -22.01 14.53
C PHE A 54 -0.44 -22.30 14.55
N ALA A 55 -0.97 -22.67 15.72
CA ALA A 55 -2.41 -22.89 15.88
C ALA A 55 -3.18 -21.57 15.71
N ILE A 56 -4.10 -21.51 14.75
CA ILE A 56 -5.04 -20.40 14.57
C ILE A 56 -6.28 -20.69 15.44
N GLY A 57 -6.61 -19.76 16.36
CA GLY A 57 -7.82 -19.85 17.18
C GLY A 57 -9.07 -19.51 16.37
N GLU A 58 -10.22 -20.09 16.78
CA GLU A 58 -11.49 -19.91 16.05
C GLU A 58 -12.08 -18.49 16.16
N ASP A 59 -11.80 -17.76 17.26
CA ASP A 59 -12.62 -16.60 17.63
C ASP A 59 -11.91 -15.24 17.67
N ASN A 60 -10.56 -15.17 17.60
CA ASN A 60 -9.88 -13.87 17.70
C ASN A 60 -8.43 -13.93 17.15
N LYS A 61 -8.15 -13.18 16.09
CA LYS A 61 -6.82 -13.08 15.46
C LYS A 61 -5.74 -12.58 16.41
N THR A 62 -6.09 -11.65 17.29
CA THR A 62 -5.20 -11.11 18.32
C THR A 62 -4.77 -12.16 19.34
N ALA A 63 -5.66 -13.10 19.64
CA ALA A 63 -5.36 -14.21 20.54
C ALA A 63 -4.27 -15.14 19.99
N ASN A 64 -4.10 -15.20 18.66
CA ASN A 64 -3.10 -16.07 18.04
C ASN A 64 -1.68 -15.62 18.36
N TYR A 65 -1.34 -14.35 18.22
CA TYR A 65 0.00 -13.87 18.58
C TYR A 65 0.31 -14.06 20.07
N ARG A 66 -0.64 -13.76 20.96
CA ARG A 66 -0.46 -13.96 22.41
C ARG A 66 -0.32 -15.44 22.77
N LYS A 67 -1.18 -16.29 22.19
CA LYS A 67 -1.18 -17.74 22.45
C LYS A 67 0.10 -18.40 21.96
N ASN A 68 0.61 -17.94 20.82
CA ASN A 68 1.79 -18.50 20.16
C ASN A 68 3.10 -17.76 20.53
N MET A 69 3.07 -16.80 21.45
CA MET A 69 4.22 -15.93 21.77
C MET A 69 5.50 -16.71 22.12
N ALA A 70 5.38 -17.79 22.87
CA ALA A 70 6.53 -18.64 23.21
C ALA A 70 7.14 -19.27 21.94
N ALA A 71 6.29 -19.92 21.11
CA ALA A 71 6.75 -20.56 19.88
C ALA A 71 7.33 -19.54 18.89
N ILE A 72 6.74 -18.34 18.78
CA ILE A 72 7.26 -17.25 17.95
C ILE A 72 8.65 -16.84 18.45
N THR A 73 8.81 -16.65 19.77
CA THR A 73 10.08 -16.27 20.39
C THR A 73 11.16 -17.33 20.13
N ASP A 74 10.84 -18.60 20.34
CA ASP A 74 11.78 -19.72 20.14
C ASP A 74 12.24 -19.81 18.67
N ASN A 75 11.33 -19.60 17.71
CA ASN A 75 11.69 -19.57 16.30
C ASN A 75 12.59 -18.36 15.95
N ILE A 76 12.32 -17.18 16.54
CA ILE A 76 13.16 -15.99 16.33
C ILE A 76 14.57 -16.22 16.89
N GLU A 77 14.71 -16.84 18.05
CA GLU A 77 16.02 -17.15 18.61
C GLU A 77 16.79 -18.15 17.70
N GLY A 78 16.13 -19.20 17.19
CA GLY A 78 16.74 -20.08 16.18
C GLY A 78 17.13 -19.36 14.89
N PHE A 79 16.33 -18.38 14.45
CA PHE A 79 16.67 -17.55 13.30
C PHE A 79 17.87 -16.63 13.58
N LYS A 80 18.01 -16.11 14.80
CA LYS A 80 19.20 -15.28 15.18
C LYS A 80 20.49 -16.10 15.17
N GLU A 81 20.43 -17.36 15.58
CA GLU A 81 21.58 -18.26 15.45
C GLU A 81 21.99 -18.45 13.98
N LEU A 82 20.99 -18.74 13.13
CA LEU A 82 21.24 -18.88 11.68
C LEU A 82 21.76 -17.59 11.06
N ILE A 83 21.22 -16.43 11.41
CA ILE A 83 21.67 -15.11 10.93
C ILE A 83 23.14 -14.87 11.33
N SER A 84 23.50 -15.24 12.55
CA SER A 84 24.89 -15.16 13.07
C SER A 84 25.85 -16.05 12.27
N ASP A 85 25.44 -17.27 11.89
CA ASP A 85 26.24 -18.18 11.08
C ASP A 85 26.57 -17.59 9.69
N TYR A 86 25.65 -16.78 9.13
CA TYR A 86 25.87 -16.05 7.89
C TYR A 86 26.57 -14.70 8.07
N GLN A 87 26.89 -14.29 9.31
CA GLN A 87 27.54 -13.02 9.66
C GLN A 87 26.76 -11.80 9.12
N VAL A 88 25.43 -11.81 9.29
CA VAL A 88 24.54 -10.74 8.85
C VAL A 88 24.25 -9.80 10.02
N ASP A 89 24.59 -8.51 9.84
CA ASP A 89 24.35 -7.47 10.85
C ASP A 89 23.03 -6.71 10.61
N ASP A 90 22.57 -6.60 9.35
CA ASP A 90 21.35 -5.87 9.00
C ASP A 90 20.14 -6.82 9.07
N ILE A 91 19.34 -6.67 10.11
CA ILE A 91 18.13 -7.46 10.34
C ILE A 91 16.91 -6.54 10.22
N LYS A 92 15.96 -6.93 9.35
CA LYS A 92 14.65 -6.31 9.21
C LYS A 92 13.58 -7.27 9.72
N PHE A 93 12.74 -6.80 10.62
CA PHE A 93 11.68 -7.62 11.19
C PHE A 93 10.32 -6.98 10.91
N TYR A 94 9.54 -7.63 10.07
CA TYR A 94 8.19 -7.22 9.67
C TYR A 94 7.13 -8.17 10.21
N GLY A 95 5.92 -7.66 10.40
CA GLY A 95 4.76 -8.45 10.79
C GLY A 95 3.51 -8.04 10.02
N ALA A 96 2.63 -9.00 9.74
CA ALA A 96 1.32 -8.73 9.18
C ALA A 96 0.44 -8.05 10.24
N TYR A 97 -0.06 -6.85 9.92
CA TYR A 97 -0.91 -6.07 10.85
C TYR A 97 -2.29 -6.68 11.05
N GLU A 98 -2.79 -7.43 10.08
CA GLU A 98 -4.10 -8.11 9.98
C GLU A 98 -5.06 -7.88 11.16
N ASP A 99 -6.11 -7.09 10.97
CA ASP A 99 -7.22 -6.82 11.91
C ASP A 99 -6.85 -6.58 13.41
N MET A 100 -5.57 -6.35 13.71
CA MET A 100 -5.17 -5.90 15.04
C MET A 100 -5.50 -4.42 15.18
N ASP A 101 -6.03 -4.04 16.34
CA ASP A 101 -6.03 -2.64 16.74
C ASP A 101 -4.61 -2.17 17.09
N SER A 102 -4.37 -0.87 17.03
CA SER A 102 -3.05 -0.26 17.26
C SER A 102 -2.49 -0.57 18.66
N VAL A 103 -3.35 -0.66 19.66
CA VAL A 103 -2.96 -0.98 21.06
C VAL A 103 -2.46 -2.40 21.14
N THR A 104 -3.16 -3.34 20.52
CA THR A 104 -2.74 -4.74 20.49
C THR A 104 -1.43 -4.93 19.73
N ALA A 105 -1.28 -4.30 18.57
CA ALA A 105 -0.03 -4.32 17.80
C ALA A 105 1.14 -3.79 18.63
N SER A 106 0.92 -2.72 19.40
CA SER A 106 1.91 -2.16 20.32
C SER A 106 2.28 -3.16 21.43
N TYR A 107 1.30 -3.83 22.04
CA TYR A 107 1.57 -4.83 23.10
C TYR A 107 2.32 -6.04 22.57
N VAL A 108 1.96 -6.56 21.41
CA VAL A 108 2.66 -7.68 20.78
C VAL A 108 4.07 -7.26 20.39
N GLY A 109 4.21 -6.08 19.79
CA GLY A 109 5.51 -5.53 19.38
C GLY A 109 6.46 -5.30 20.57
N ASP A 110 5.96 -4.78 21.70
CA ASP A 110 6.75 -4.60 22.92
C ASP A 110 7.20 -5.94 23.50
N GLN A 111 6.31 -6.92 23.61
CA GLN A 111 6.65 -8.26 24.09
C GLN A 111 7.71 -8.93 23.21
N LEU A 112 7.60 -8.83 21.90
CA LEU A 112 8.62 -9.36 20.97
C LEU A 112 9.96 -8.65 21.18
N LYS A 113 9.96 -7.33 21.26
CA LYS A 113 11.17 -6.53 21.48
C LYS A 113 11.86 -6.88 22.80
N VAL A 114 11.10 -7.02 23.89
CA VAL A 114 11.65 -7.37 25.21
C VAL A 114 12.26 -8.78 25.21
N ARG A 115 11.62 -9.73 24.52
CA ARG A 115 12.06 -11.14 24.51
C ARG A 115 13.19 -11.40 23.53
N THR A 116 13.18 -10.76 22.35
CA THR A 116 14.11 -11.07 21.26
C THR A 116 15.14 -9.96 20.99
N GLY A 117 14.94 -8.76 21.53
CA GLY A 117 15.73 -7.58 21.22
C GLY A 117 15.44 -6.96 19.85
N LEU A 118 14.55 -7.55 19.04
CA LEU A 118 14.21 -7.07 17.72
C LEU A 118 12.92 -6.23 17.73
N LYS A 119 12.95 -5.07 17.07
CA LYS A 119 11.78 -4.23 16.88
C LYS A 119 11.05 -4.67 15.63
N ILE A 120 9.78 -5.05 15.75
CA ILE A 120 8.90 -5.39 14.63
C ILE A 120 8.33 -4.11 13.99
N GLU A 121 8.26 -4.09 12.68
CA GLU A 121 7.50 -3.11 11.88
C GLU A 121 6.26 -3.79 11.30
N TRP A 122 5.09 -3.26 11.61
CA TRP A 122 3.82 -3.82 11.17
C TRP A 122 3.45 -3.30 9.79
N LEU A 123 3.20 -4.21 8.85
CA LEU A 123 2.75 -3.92 7.50
C LEU A 123 1.27 -4.29 7.36
N ASN A 124 0.46 -3.36 6.88
CA ASN A 124 -0.93 -3.65 6.54
C ASN A 124 -1.05 -4.31 5.15
N ASN A 125 -2.23 -4.84 4.83
CA ASN A 125 -2.49 -5.52 3.56
C ASN A 125 -2.20 -4.62 2.33
N ASN A 126 -2.50 -3.33 2.41
CA ASN A 126 -2.27 -2.39 1.31
C ASN A 126 -0.78 -2.20 1.00
N GLN A 127 0.07 -2.14 2.03
CA GLN A 127 1.53 -2.08 1.88
C GLN A 127 2.08 -3.39 1.30
N LEU A 128 1.68 -4.53 1.89
CA LEU A 128 2.12 -5.86 1.42
C LEU A 128 1.73 -6.09 -0.04
N MET A 129 0.51 -5.71 -0.43
CA MET A 129 0.04 -5.84 -1.80
C MET A 129 0.79 -4.95 -2.76
N ALA A 130 1.03 -3.68 -2.41
CA ALA A 130 1.79 -2.76 -3.26
C ALA A 130 3.23 -3.25 -3.49
N GLN A 131 3.89 -3.74 -2.44
CA GLN A 131 5.23 -4.31 -2.54
C GLN A 131 5.25 -5.57 -3.41
N SER A 132 4.28 -6.46 -3.21
CA SER A 132 4.15 -7.68 -4.00
C SER A 132 3.87 -7.40 -5.47
N MET A 133 2.98 -6.45 -5.76
CA MET A 133 2.66 -6.02 -7.12
C MET A 133 3.82 -5.28 -7.78
N SER A 134 4.52 -4.42 -7.04
CA SER A 134 5.74 -3.78 -7.54
C SER A 134 6.78 -4.82 -7.97
N TYR A 135 6.97 -5.87 -7.17
CA TYR A 135 7.89 -6.96 -7.54
C TYR A 135 7.46 -7.67 -8.82
N ILE A 136 6.16 -7.96 -8.99
CA ILE A 136 5.65 -8.57 -10.22
C ILE A 136 5.88 -7.63 -11.42
N VAL A 137 5.59 -6.35 -11.29
CA VAL A 137 5.78 -5.36 -12.35
C VAL A 137 7.25 -5.24 -12.76
N ASP A 138 8.15 -5.20 -11.77
CA ASP A 138 9.56 -4.89 -11.98
C ASP A 138 10.39 -6.13 -12.33
N GLN A 139 10.02 -7.31 -11.82
CA GLN A 139 10.86 -8.51 -11.84
C GLN A 139 10.28 -9.69 -12.63
N LEU A 140 9.01 -9.65 -13.05
CA LEU A 140 8.44 -10.70 -13.90
C LEU A 140 8.67 -10.35 -15.38
N PRO A 141 9.56 -11.07 -16.11
CA PRO A 141 9.89 -10.75 -17.50
C PRO A 141 8.67 -10.77 -18.42
N GLU A 142 7.70 -11.64 -18.13
CA GLU A 142 6.47 -11.82 -18.89
C GLU A 142 5.45 -10.71 -18.65
N PHE A 143 5.59 -9.90 -17.58
CA PHE A 143 4.60 -8.90 -17.17
C PHE A 143 4.18 -7.98 -18.31
N LYS A 144 5.15 -7.45 -19.06
CA LYS A 144 4.89 -6.53 -20.19
C LYS A 144 4.00 -7.15 -21.28
N ASN A 145 4.14 -8.44 -21.53
CA ASN A 145 3.32 -9.16 -22.52
C ASN A 145 1.94 -9.48 -21.96
N LEU A 146 1.86 -9.94 -20.70
CA LEU A 146 0.62 -10.32 -20.04
C LEU A 146 -0.28 -9.11 -19.77
N SER A 147 0.31 -7.95 -19.47
CA SER A 147 -0.39 -6.69 -19.21
C SER A 147 -0.65 -5.82 -20.46
N LYS A 148 -0.34 -6.33 -21.67
CA LYS A 148 -0.51 -5.59 -22.93
C LYS A 148 -1.95 -5.12 -23.18
N HIS A 149 -2.92 -5.85 -22.66
CA HIS A 149 -4.35 -5.51 -22.67
C HIS A 149 -4.84 -5.37 -21.22
N CYS A 150 -5.79 -6.17 -20.82
CA CYS A 150 -6.30 -6.21 -19.46
C CYS A 150 -5.63 -7.33 -18.66
N LEU A 151 -5.04 -6.99 -17.52
CA LEU A 151 -4.47 -7.94 -16.59
C LEU A 151 -5.09 -7.75 -15.21
N TYR A 152 -5.62 -8.84 -14.65
CA TYR A 152 -6.01 -8.92 -13.26
C TYR A 152 -4.99 -9.75 -12.48
N ILE A 153 -4.61 -9.28 -11.30
CA ILE A 153 -3.79 -10.03 -10.34
C ILE A 153 -4.64 -10.28 -9.11
N LEU A 154 -4.97 -11.54 -8.85
CA LEU A 154 -5.68 -12.00 -7.67
C LEU A 154 -4.67 -12.51 -6.64
N SER A 155 -4.52 -11.82 -5.54
CA SER A 155 -3.73 -12.26 -4.39
C SER A 155 -4.67 -12.77 -3.30
N ILE A 156 -4.53 -14.04 -2.91
CA ILE A 156 -5.38 -14.67 -1.90
C ILE A 156 -4.64 -14.65 -0.57
N GLY A 157 -5.16 -13.90 0.40
CA GLY A 157 -4.65 -13.87 1.78
C GLY A 157 -5.41 -14.84 2.70
N LEU A 158 -5.06 -14.82 3.97
CA LEU A 158 -5.71 -15.67 4.98
C LEU A 158 -7.16 -15.22 5.23
N ASP A 159 -7.37 -13.94 5.42
CA ASP A 159 -8.67 -13.37 5.80
C ASP A 159 -9.29 -12.47 4.74
N SER A 160 -8.48 -11.88 3.88
CA SER A 160 -8.94 -11.08 2.74
C SER A 160 -8.20 -11.45 1.46
N SER A 161 -8.74 -11.06 0.32
CA SER A 161 -8.08 -11.17 -0.98
C SER A 161 -8.02 -9.80 -1.62
N THR A 162 -7.02 -9.57 -2.47
CA THR A 162 -6.92 -8.35 -3.26
C THR A 162 -6.97 -8.69 -4.74
N LEU A 163 -7.80 -7.98 -5.47
CA LEU A 163 -7.82 -7.99 -6.93
C LEU A 163 -7.26 -6.68 -7.44
N ALA A 164 -6.14 -6.71 -8.16
CA ALA A 164 -5.58 -5.54 -8.82
C ALA A 164 -5.82 -5.61 -10.32
N PHE A 165 -6.07 -4.46 -10.93
CA PHE A 165 -6.32 -4.32 -12.35
C PHE A 165 -5.24 -3.44 -13.00
N PHE A 166 -4.68 -3.96 -14.09
CA PHE A 166 -3.72 -3.26 -14.94
C PHE A 166 -4.26 -3.16 -16.36
N HIS A 167 -4.10 -2.01 -16.98
CA HIS A 167 -4.45 -1.78 -18.37
C HIS A 167 -3.27 -1.20 -19.13
N HIS A 168 -2.89 -1.83 -20.24
CA HIS A 168 -1.70 -1.47 -21.02
C HIS A 168 -0.41 -1.32 -20.18
N GLY A 169 -0.25 -2.19 -19.18
CA GLY A 169 0.92 -2.21 -18.30
C GLY A 169 0.86 -1.23 -17.13
N ASN A 170 -0.13 -0.35 -17.08
CA ASN A 170 -0.31 0.62 -16.01
C ASN A 170 -1.29 0.09 -14.97
N PHE A 171 -0.99 0.31 -13.70
CA PHE A 171 -1.94 0.07 -12.61
C PHE A 171 -3.11 1.04 -12.75
N GLU A 172 -4.33 0.50 -12.68
CA GLU A 172 -5.56 1.29 -12.76
C GLU A 172 -6.27 1.36 -11.42
N THR A 173 -6.52 0.21 -10.78
CA THR A 173 -7.22 0.15 -9.50
C THR A 173 -7.00 -1.18 -8.80
N SER A 174 -7.37 -1.25 -7.53
CA SER A 174 -7.46 -2.50 -6.76
C SER A 174 -8.70 -2.51 -5.88
N TRP A 175 -9.17 -3.71 -5.57
CA TRP A 175 -10.27 -3.95 -4.64
C TRP A 175 -9.79 -4.90 -3.56
N GLU A 176 -9.99 -4.53 -2.31
CA GLU A 176 -9.88 -5.44 -1.19
C GLU A 176 -11.22 -6.16 -1.01
N ILE A 177 -11.16 -7.48 -0.88
CA ILE A 177 -12.32 -8.36 -0.84
C ILE A 177 -12.26 -9.06 0.52
N ASP A 178 -13.29 -8.89 1.34
CA ASP A 178 -13.46 -9.57 2.62
C ASP A 178 -13.76 -11.06 2.39
N LEU A 179 -12.75 -11.77 1.86
CA LEU A 179 -12.80 -13.16 1.48
C LEU A 179 -11.38 -13.74 1.40
N GLY A 180 -10.99 -14.55 2.38
CA GLY A 180 -9.68 -15.19 2.45
C GLY A 180 -9.74 -16.70 2.65
N GLY A 181 -8.61 -17.36 2.45
CA GLY A 181 -8.50 -18.82 2.52
C GLY A 181 -8.90 -19.39 3.89
N ALA A 182 -8.41 -18.79 4.97
CA ALA A 182 -8.72 -19.22 6.34
C ALA A 182 -10.18 -18.96 6.71
N GLN A 183 -10.73 -17.82 6.27
CA GLN A 183 -12.14 -17.50 6.50
C GLN A 183 -13.08 -18.54 5.86
N ILE A 184 -12.81 -18.89 4.60
CA ILE A 184 -13.60 -19.91 3.89
C ILE A 184 -13.39 -21.27 4.53
N HIS A 185 -12.18 -21.64 4.94
CA HIS A 185 -11.88 -22.89 5.62
C HIS A 185 -12.69 -23.03 6.92
N ARG A 186 -12.74 -21.99 7.75
CA ARG A 186 -13.57 -21.97 8.97
C ARG A 186 -15.05 -22.18 8.64
N LEU A 187 -15.57 -21.46 7.62
CA LEU A 187 -16.95 -21.59 7.19
C LEU A 187 -17.27 -23.02 6.69
N VAL A 188 -16.37 -23.62 5.89
CA VAL A 188 -16.49 -25.02 5.42
C VAL A 188 -16.63 -25.97 6.62
N ASN A 189 -15.80 -25.81 7.63
CA ASN A 189 -15.79 -26.71 8.80
C ASN A 189 -17.04 -26.55 9.67
N GLN A 190 -17.52 -25.32 9.87
CA GLN A 190 -18.78 -25.05 10.60
C GLN A 190 -20.00 -25.63 9.84
N LEU A 191 -20.08 -25.41 8.54
CA LEU A 191 -21.21 -25.88 7.75
C LEU A 191 -21.27 -27.41 7.62
N ARG A 192 -20.13 -28.11 7.63
CA ARG A 192 -20.10 -29.58 7.61
C ARG A 192 -20.82 -30.22 8.79
N GLN A 193 -20.93 -29.53 9.92
CA GLN A 193 -21.60 -30.00 11.11
C GLN A 193 -23.11 -29.75 11.07
N THR A 194 -23.58 -28.84 10.20
CA THR A 194 -24.95 -28.32 10.21
C THR A 194 -25.74 -28.61 8.95
N THR A 195 -25.09 -28.96 7.84
CA THR A 195 -25.77 -29.20 6.54
C THR A 195 -25.15 -30.34 5.74
N THR A 196 -25.98 -30.96 4.92
CA THR A 196 -25.57 -32.03 3.98
C THR A 196 -24.94 -31.46 2.69
N ASN A 197 -25.17 -30.18 2.36
CA ASN A 197 -24.62 -29.52 1.17
C ASN A 197 -23.88 -28.24 1.48
N PRO A 198 -22.73 -28.31 2.20
CA PRO A 198 -21.96 -27.13 2.60
C PRO A 198 -21.39 -26.37 1.38
N THR A 199 -21.09 -27.07 0.30
CA THR A 199 -20.40 -26.50 -0.87
C THR A 199 -21.25 -25.46 -1.61
N GLU A 200 -22.55 -25.73 -1.80
CA GLU A 200 -23.46 -24.79 -2.44
C GLU A 200 -23.62 -23.51 -1.63
N ILE A 201 -23.80 -23.64 -0.31
CA ILE A 201 -23.90 -22.48 0.60
C ILE A 201 -22.62 -21.63 0.56
N ILE A 202 -21.45 -22.26 0.49
CA ILE A 202 -20.17 -21.56 0.40
C ILE A 202 -20.04 -20.83 -0.94
N GLN A 203 -20.46 -21.46 -2.04
CA GLN A 203 -20.46 -20.81 -3.35
C GLN A 203 -21.39 -19.60 -3.39
N ASP A 204 -22.56 -19.68 -2.78
CA ASP A 204 -23.49 -18.56 -2.62
C ASP A 204 -22.89 -17.45 -1.76
N TYR A 205 -22.25 -17.81 -0.65
CA TYR A 205 -21.55 -16.84 0.20
C TYR A 205 -20.44 -16.11 -0.56
N ILE A 206 -19.57 -16.85 -1.27
CA ILE A 206 -18.52 -16.26 -2.11
C ILE A 206 -19.16 -15.39 -3.20
N GLY A 207 -20.23 -15.85 -3.82
CA GLY A 207 -20.97 -15.09 -4.83
C GLY A 207 -21.51 -13.77 -4.29
N SER A 208 -22.06 -13.76 -3.06
CA SER A 208 -22.57 -12.55 -2.42
C SER A 208 -21.45 -11.54 -2.12
N LYS A 209 -20.29 -12.02 -1.67
CA LYS A 209 -19.12 -11.19 -1.38
C LYS A 209 -18.47 -10.59 -2.64
N LEU A 210 -18.59 -11.25 -3.79
CA LEU A 210 -17.99 -10.81 -5.06
C LEU A 210 -18.98 -10.07 -5.97
N GLY A 211 -20.26 -10.12 -5.69
CA GLY A 211 -21.31 -9.59 -6.57
C GLY A 211 -21.18 -8.09 -6.86
N TYR A 212 -20.71 -7.32 -5.91
CA TYR A 212 -20.53 -5.88 -6.06
C TYR A 212 -19.40 -5.51 -7.04
N LEU A 213 -18.45 -6.43 -7.30
CA LEU A 213 -17.37 -6.20 -8.25
C LEU A 213 -17.84 -6.29 -9.71
N ALA A 214 -18.91 -7.05 -9.99
CA ALA A 214 -19.34 -7.35 -11.35
C ALA A 214 -19.57 -6.10 -12.23
N PRO A 215 -20.15 -4.98 -11.73
CA PRO A 215 -20.29 -3.74 -12.51
C PRO A 215 -18.95 -3.01 -12.74
N GLU A 216 -17.98 -3.19 -11.85
CA GLU A 216 -16.68 -2.50 -11.88
C GLU A 216 -15.68 -3.18 -12.80
N LEU A 217 -15.90 -4.49 -13.10
CA LEU A 217 -14.96 -5.28 -13.87
C LEU A 217 -15.05 -4.98 -15.37
N THR A 218 -13.92 -4.60 -15.95
CA THR A 218 -13.81 -4.38 -17.38
C THR A 218 -13.81 -5.71 -18.14
N ARG A 219 -14.83 -5.94 -18.97
CA ARG A 219 -14.95 -7.14 -19.80
C ARG A 219 -14.39 -6.87 -21.19
N GLN A 220 -13.17 -7.32 -21.44
CA GLN A 220 -12.54 -7.26 -22.77
C GLN A 220 -12.23 -8.68 -23.28
N LYS A 221 -12.18 -8.83 -24.63
CA LYS A 221 -11.91 -10.12 -25.29
C LYS A 221 -10.52 -10.71 -24.96
N LYS A 222 -9.55 -9.85 -24.58
CA LYS A 222 -8.18 -10.25 -24.23
C LYS A 222 -7.89 -9.83 -22.80
N THR A 223 -8.31 -10.66 -21.87
CA THR A 223 -8.07 -10.45 -20.45
C THR A 223 -7.22 -11.59 -19.91
N THR A 224 -6.17 -11.28 -19.21
CA THR A 224 -5.31 -12.23 -18.49
C THR A 224 -5.62 -12.13 -17.00
N MET A 225 -5.55 -13.26 -16.29
CA MET A 225 -5.60 -13.28 -14.83
C MET A 225 -4.40 -14.04 -14.29
N ILE A 226 -3.70 -13.45 -13.31
CA ILE A 226 -2.62 -14.09 -12.55
C ILE A 226 -3.13 -14.34 -11.13
N VAL A 227 -2.92 -15.53 -10.62
CA VAL A 227 -3.18 -15.90 -9.22
C VAL A 227 -1.87 -15.90 -8.45
N GLN A 228 -1.87 -15.29 -7.28
CA GLN A 228 -0.75 -15.22 -6.36
C GLN A 228 -1.15 -15.77 -4.99
N ASN A 229 -0.17 -16.22 -4.20
CA ASN A 229 -0.38 -16.83 -2.88
C ASN A 229 -1.24 -18.10 -2.92
N ALA A 230 -1.09 -18.90 -3.97
CA ALA A 230 -1.71 -20.20 -4.12
C ALA A 230 -0.62 -21.27 -4.30
N PRO A 231 0.13 -21.64 -3.24
CA PRO A 231 1.33 -22.46 -3.33
C PRO A 231 1.09 -23.83 -3.98
N SER A 232 -0.02 -24.50 -3.67
CA SER A 232 -0.36 -25.80 -4.26
C SER A 232 -0.58 -25.72 -5.77
N LEU A 233 -1.20 -24.62 -6.27
CA LEU A 233 -1.31 -24.39 -7.71
C LEU A 233 0.05 -24.04 -8.31
N ALA A 234 0.82 -23.18 -7.66
CA ALA A 234 2.12 -22.78 -8.15
C ALA A 234 3.04 -24.00 -8.33
N LYS A 235 3.09 -24.91 -7.35
CA LYS A 235 3.88 -26.16 -7.45
C LYS A 235 3.44 -27.04 -8.60
N ARG A 236 2.16 -27.04 -8.95
CA ARG A 236 1.61 -27.89 -10.03
C ARG A 236 1.85 -27.34 -11.43
N TYR A 237 1.85 -25.99 -11.57
CA TYR A 237 1.86 -25.34 -12.89
C TYR A 237 3.12 -24.51 -13.17
N VAL A 238 3.96 -24.23 -12.18
CA VAL A 238 5.19 -23.43 -12.36
C VAL A 238 6.40 -24.33 -12.35
N ASP A 239 7.17 -24.35 -13.43
CA ASP A 239 8.42 -25.11 -13.52
C ASP A 239 9.50 -24.54 -12.60
N LYS A 240 10.47 -25.38 -12.17
CA LYS A 240 11.53 -25.01 -11.21
C LYS A 240 12.34 -23.75 -11.57
N HIS A 241 12.40 -23.39 -12.85
CA HIS A 241 13.19 -22.25 -13.35
C HIS A 241 12.32 -21.09 -13.81
N GLN A 242 11.01 -21.20 -13.66
CA GLN A 242 10.05 -20.18 -14.03
C GLN A 242 9.44 -19.52 -12.78
N LYS A 243 8.94 -18.31 -12.94
CA LYS A 243 8.23 -17.57 -11.89
C LYS A 243 6.71 -17.59 -12.07
N ILE A 244 6.26 -18.04 -13.24
CA ILE A 244 4.85 -18.06 -13.62
C ILE A 244 4.57 -19.28 -14.49
N GLY A 245 3.40 -19.88 -14.34
CA GLY A 245 2.91 -21.01 -15.16
C GLY A 245 1.49 -20.80 -15.61
N GLU A 246 1.17 -21.23 -16.83
CA GLU A 246 -0.19 -21.17 -17.36
C GLU A 246 -1.03 -22.31 -16.78
N ILE A 247 -2.21 -21.98 -16.30
CA ILE A 247 -3.16 -22.96 -15.76
C ILE A 247 -4.04 -23.47 -16.91
N ASP A 248 -3.96 -24.77 -17.17
CA ASP A 248 -4.91 -25.47 -18.05
C ASP A 248 -6.29 -25.44 -17.43
N ARG A 249 -7.22 -24.73 -18.06
CA ARG A 249 -8.58 -24.53 -17.54
C ARG A 249 -9.38 -25.82 -17.42
N GLN A 250 -9.16 -26.79 -18.33
CA GLN A 250 -9.86 -28.07 -18.28
C GLN A 250 -9.38 -28.86 -17.06
N LYS A 251 -8.06 -28.97 -16.89
CA LYS A 251 -7.47 -29.64 -15.72
C LYS A 251 -7.83 -28.96 -14.42
N PHE A 252 -7.89 -27.61 -14.41
CA PHE A 252 -8.33 -26.85 -13.24
C PHE A 252 -9.77 -27.20 -12.86
N ARG A 253 -10.69 -27.25 -13.84
CA ARG A 253 -12.09 -27.61 -13.58
C ARG A 253 -12.23 -29.07 -13.13
N GLU A 254 -11.51 -29.99 -13.73
CA GLU A 254 -11.49 -31.39 -13.31
C GLU A 254 -11.04 -31.52 -11.85
N THR A 255 -9.91 -30.88 -11.50
CA THR A 255 -9.41 -30.84 -10.12
C THR A 255 -10.42 -30.21 -9.17
N PHE A 256 -11.02 -29.10 -9.56
CA PHE A 256 -12.03 -28.40 -8.75
C PHE A 256 -13.24 -29.30 -8.46
N ASN A 257 -13.74 -30.00 -9.48
CA ASN A 257 -14.86 -30.92 -9.31
C ASN A 257 -14.55 -32.08 -8.34
N HIS A 258 -13.34 -32.64 -8.41
CA HIS A 258 -12.89 -33.66 -7.44
C HIS A 258 -12.76 -33.08 -6.01
N LEU A 259 -12.26 -31.86 -5.85
CA LEU A 259 -12.17 -31.21 -4.54
C LEU A 259 -13.54 -30.92 -3.91
N LEU A 260 -14.60 -30.81 -4.71
CA LEU A 260 -15.98 -30.65 -4.22
C LEU A 260 -16.53 -31.94 -3.58
N ILE A 261 -16.03 -33.12 -3.98
CA ILE A 261 -16.46 -34.42 -3.49
C ILE A 261 -15.64 -34.78 -2.23
N PRO A 262 -16.24 -34.95 -1.04
CA PRO A 262 -15.49 -35.19 0.21
C PRO A 262 -14.62 -36.46 0.18
N GLN A 263 -15.04 -37.51 -0.49
CA GLN A 263 -14.31 -38.78 -0.63
C GLN A 263 -13.07 -38.61 -1.49
N ASP A 264 -13.16 -37.83 -2.56
CA ASP A 264 -12.06 -37.63 -3.51
C ASP A 264 -10.97 -36.71 -2.95
N ARG A 265 -11.32 -35.81 -2.02
CA ARG A 265 -10.33 -34.92 -1.37
C ARG A 265 -9.21 -35.69 -0.66
N TYR A 266 -9.56 -36.79 0.00
CA TYR A 266 -8.56 -37.61 0.69
C TYR A 266 -7.58 -38.24 -0.28
N MET A 267 -8.07 -38.70 -1.44
CA MET A 267 -7.22 -39.25 -2.51
C MET A 267 -6.34 -38.16 -3.15
N TYR A 268 -6.89 -36.96 -3.36
CA TYR A 268 -6.15 -35.84 -3.94
C TYR A 268 -5.05 -35.31 -3.05
N ASN A 269 -5.28 -35.29 -1.72
CA ASN A 269 -4.27 -34.92 -0.74
C ASN A 269 -3.12 -35.94 -0.64
N ASN A 270 -3.36 -37.20 -1.04
CA ASN A 270 -2.32 -38.24 -1.03
C ASN A 270 -1.43 -38.23 -2.27
N ASP A 271 -1.91 -37.66 -3.41
CA ASP A 271 -1.08 -37.40 -4.61
C ASP A 271 -0.24 -36.11 -4.50
N ILE A 272 -0.54 -35.28 -3.53
CA ILE A 272 0.22 -34.09 -3.13
C ILE A 272 1.18 -34.55 -2.01
N ASP A 273 2.46 -34.17 -2.10
CA ASP A 273 3.50 -34.45 -1.12
C ASP A 273 2.93 -34.40 0.34
N PRO A 274 3.21 -35.40 1.20
CA PRO A 274 2.70 -35.42 2.57
C PRO A 274 3.02 -34.16 3.39
N THR A 275 4.05 -33.40 3.02
CA THR A 275 4.35 -32.07 3.57
C THR A 275 3.37 -30.99 3.13
N GLU A 276 2.58 -31.23 2.08
CA GLU A 276 1.53 -30.33 1.56
C GLU A 276 0.11 -30.79 1.92
N ALA A 277 -0.07 -32.01 2.43
CA ALA A 277 -1.37 -32.46 3.00
C ALA A 277 -1.85 -31.55 4.13
N GLN A 278 -1.00 -30.61 4.58
CA GLN A 278 -1.31 -29.53 5.53
C GLN A 278 -1.79 -28.23 4.86
N ASP A 279 -1.91 -28.15 3.53
CA ASP A 279 -2.52 -26.96 2.92
C ASP A 279 -4.06 -27.06 3.06
N GLU A 280 -4.52 -26.70 4.24
CA GLU A 280 -5.94 -26.63 4.61
C GLU A 280 -6.74 -25.69 3.71
N TYR A 281 -6.04 -24.86 2.95
CA TYR A 281 -6.62 -23.82 2.10
C TYR A 281 -6.74 -24.19 0.62
N ILE A 282 -6.40 -25.43 0.22
CA ILE A 282 -6.51 -25.85 -1.19
C ILE A 282 -7.93 -25.64 -1.72
N LEU A 283 -8.94 -26.23 -1.08
CA LEU A 283 -10.33 -26.05 -1.50
C LEU A 283 -10.81 -24.61 -1.43
N PRO A 284 -10.59 -23.87 -0.32
CA PRO A 284 -10.87 -22.44 -0.27
C PRO A 284 -10.29 -21.64 -1.44
N ASN A 285 -9.01 -21.84 -1.75
CA ASN A 285 -8.35 -21.14 -2.85
C ASN A 285 -8.98 -21.46 -4.21
N TYR A 286 -9.25 -22.75 -4.48
CA TYR A 286 -9.91 -23.15 -5.72
C TYR A 286 -11.33 -22.55 -5.86
N LEU A 287 -12.09 -22.43 -4.76
CA LEU A 287 -13.41 -21.80 -4.75
C LEU A 287 -13.34 -20.32 -5.13
N VAL A 288 -12.41 -19.57 -4.55
CA VAL A 288 -12.22 -18.15 -4.86
C VAL A 288 -11.78 -17.97 -6.33
N ILE A 289 -10.77 -18.74 -6.77
CA ILE A 289 -10.24 -18.64 -8.14
C ILE A 289 -11.30 -19.00 -9.17
N ALA A 290 -12.06 -20.07 -8.95
CA ALA A 290 -13.14 -20.48 -9.84
C ALA A 290 -14.18 -19.37 -10.00
N ARG A 291 -14.65 -18.82 -8.87
CA ARG A 291 -15.65 -17.75 -8.89
C ARG A 291 -15.15 -16.46 -9.52
N MET A 292 -13.91 -16.05 -9.22
CA MET A 292 -13.28 -14.91 -9.87
C MET A 292 -13.08 -15.13 -11.37
N SER A 293 -12.69 -16.35 -11.77
CA SER A 293 -12.58 -16.71 -13.19
C SER A 293 -13.91 -16.64 -13.92
N ASP A 294 -15.01 -17.00 -13.26
CA ASP A 294 -16.36 -16.86 -13.85
C ASP A 294 -16.78 -15.39 -14.01
N LEU A 295 -16.43 -14.53 -13.05
CA LEU A 295 -16.75 -13.10 -13.09
C LEU A 295 -15.93 -12.34 -14.15
N ILE A 296 -14.61 -12.57 -14.19
CA ILE A 296 -13.67 -11.89 -15.08
C ILE A 296 -13.71 -12.49 -16.49
N ASN A 297 -13.93 -13.80 -16.59
CA ASN A 297 -13.85 -14.61 -17.81
C ASN A 297 -12.53 -14.39 -18.59
N PRO A 298 -11.35 -14.60 -17.94
CA PRO A 298 -10.08 -14.31 -18.57
C PRO A 298 -9.83 -15.22 -19.77
N SER A 299 -9.17 -14.74 -20.82
CA SER A 299 -8.73 -15.58 -21.96
C SER A 299 -7.59 -16.52 -21.57
N SER A 300 -6.73 -16.09 -20.64
CA SER A 300 -5.62 -16.88 -20.12
C SER A 300 -5.55 -16.75 -18.60
N LEU A 301 -5.30 -17.87 -17.93
CA LEU A 301 -5.18 -17.95 -16.48
C LEU A 301 -3.78 -18.43 -16.12
N TYR A 302 -3.11 -17.72 -15.22
CA TYR A 302 -1.76 -18.03 -14.76
C TYR A 302 -1.71 -18.13 -13.25
N VAL A 303 -0.70 -18.83 -12.73
CA VAL A 303 -0.32 -18.78 -11.33
C VAL A 303 1.16 -18.41 -11.22
N THR A 304 1.51 -17.67 -10.19
CA THR A 304 2.90 -17.32 -9.89
C THR A 304 3.36 -17.95 -8.56
N ASN A 305 4.63 -18.31 -8.49
CA ASN A 305 5.29 -18.72 -7.24
C ASN A 305 5.93 -17.54 -6.49
N LEU A 306 5.75 -16.31 -6.99
CA LEU A 306 6.21 -15.11 -6.29
C LEU A 306 5.40 -14.92 -5.01
N SER A 307 6.11 -14.71 -3.92
CA SER A 307 5.57 -14.64 -2.56
C SER A 307 5.56 -13.21 -2.00
N ILE A 308 4.87 -13.01 -0.89
CA ILE A 308 4.96 -11.76 -0.11
C ILE A 308 6.40 -11.45 0.30
N MET A 309 7.21 -12.48 0.63
CA MET A 309 8.62 -12.31 0.97
C MET A 309 9.44 -11.73 -0.19
N ASP A 310 9.09 -12.05 -1.45
CA ASP A 310 9.73 -11.45 -2.62
C ASP A 310 9.40 -9.94 -2.72
N GLY A 311 8.15 -9.58 -2.45
CA GLY A 311 7.70 -8.19 -2.40
C GLY A 311 8.40 -7.39 -1.31
N ILE A 312 8.44 -7.90 -0.07
CA ILE A 312 9.12 -7.26 1.07
C ILE A 312 10.62 -7.09 0.75
N SER A 313 11.27 -8.13 0.22
CA SER A 313 12.68 -8.10 -0.18
C SER A 313 12.95 -7.02 -1.24
N ASN A 314 12.06 -6.90 -2.23
CA ASN A 314 12.12 -5.85 -3.25
C ASN A 314 11.95 -4.45 -2.64
N GLY A 315 11.00 -4.29 -1.73
CA GLY A 315 10.78 -3.03 -1.01
C GLY A 315 12.04 -2.56 -0.26
N ILE A 316 12.78 -3.47 0.38
CA ILE A 316 14.06 -3.16 1.06
C ILE A 316 15.12 -2.73 0.05
N ALA A 317 15.31 -3.50 -1.04
CA ALA A 317 16.31 -3.20 -2.06
C ALA A 317 16.09 -1.85 -2.73
N THR A 318 14.87 -1.42 -2.80
CA THR A 318 14.40 -0.31 -3.62
C THR A 318 13.91 0.89 -2.81
N ALA A 319 14.06 0.85 -1.48
CA ALA A 319 13.68 1.96 -0.58
C ALA A 319 14.24 3.33 -1.00
N ASN A 320 15.28 3.36 -1.85
CA ASN A 320 15.92 4.56 -2.38
C ASN A 320 15.89 4.65 -3.92
N ASP A 321 15.16 3.78 -4.64
CA ASP A 321 15.33 3.61 -6.09
C ASP A 321 14.01 3.51 -6.89
N VAL A 322 14.09 3.12 -8.15
CA VAL A 322 13.04 3.13 -9.19
C VAL A 322 11.76 2.37 -8.79
N SER A 323 11.85 1.31 -8.00
CA SER A 323 10.66 0.55 -7.52
C SER A 323 9.81 1.31 -6.52
N GLN A 324 10.41 2.22 -5.74
CA GLN A 324 9.62 3.18 -4.99
C GLN A 324 8.74 4.02 -5.94
N ALA A 325 9.20 4.24 -7.19
CA ALA A 325 8.40 4.91 -8.20
C ALA A 325 7.15 4.09 -8.60
N THR A 326 7.24 2.76 -8.69
CA THR A 326 6.10 1.89 -9.00
C THR A 326 5.04 1.95 -7.91
N VAL A 327 5.44 1.80 -6.64
CA VAL A 327 4.52 1.93 -5.49
C VAL A 327 3.93 3.35 -5.42
N ASN A 328 4.76 4.39 -5.57
CA ASN A 328 4.29 5.77 -5.57
C ASN A 328 3.29 6.06 -6.70
N ASN A 329 3.47 5.44 -7.87
CA ASN A 329 2.49 5.54 -8.95
C ASN A 329 1.17 4.84 -8.62
N MET A 330 1.20 3.68 -7.95
CA MET A 330 -0.02 3.01 -7.48
C MET A 330 -0.78 3.88 -6.49
N ILE A 331 -0.07 4.53 -5.54
CA ILE A 331 -0.66 5.47 -4.58
C ILE A 331 -1.33 6.64 -5.30
N ARG A 332 -0.62 7.29 -6.25
CA ARG A 332 -1.16 8.42 -7.02
C ARG A 332 -2.39 8.03 -7.84
N THR A 333 -2.32 6.88 -8.51
CA THR A 333 -3.45 6.36 -9.29
C THR A 333 -4.66 6.05 -8.39
N SER A 334 -4.43 5.51 -7.19
CA SER A 334 -5.51 5.28 -6.23
C SER A 334 -6.16 6.60 -5.79
N ALA A 335 -5.36 7.64 -5.52
CA ALA A 335 -5.87 8.96 -5.20
C ALA A 335 -6.69 9.56 -6.36
N ASP A 336 -6.18 9.47 -7.60
CA ASP A 336 -6.88 9.94 -8.79
C ASP A 336 -8.21 9.18 -9.01
N ASN A 337 -8.26 7.88 -8.71
CA ASN A 337 -9.48 7.08 -8.80
C ASN A 337 -10.52 7.47 -7.76
N ILE A 338 -10.09 7.70 -6.51
CA ILE A 338 -10.97 8.21 -5.46
C ILE A 338 -11.49 9.59 -5.87
N ALA A 339 -10.62 10.49 -6.27
CA ALA A 339 -10.96 11.83 -6.73
C ALA A 339 -11.99 11.79 -7.88
N LYS A 340 -11.78 10.93 -8.87
CA LYS A 340 -12.70 10.73 -10.01
C LYS A 340 -14.05 10.14 -9.58
N ARG A 341 -14.05 9.15 -8.68
CA ARG A 341 -15.28 8.52 -8.16
C ARG A 341 -16.18 9.53 -7.47
N TYR A 342 -15.60 10.47 -6.74
CA TYR A 342 -16.32 11.50 -6.00
C TYR A 342 -16.47 12.82 -6.75
N GLY A 343 -16.07 12.89 -8.03
CA GLY A 343 -16.38 13.98 -8.94
C GLY A 343 -15.77 15.33 -8.58
N ILE A 344 -14.48 15.36 -8.17
CA ILE A 344 -13.78 16.60 -7.86
C ILE A 344 -13.56 17.49 -9.07
N ASP A 345 -13.30 18.77 -8.83
CA ASP A 345 -12.76 19.68 -9.84
C ASP A 345 -11.25 19.43 -10.04
N PHE A 346 -10.89 18.71 -11.11
CA PHE A 346 -9.50 18.38 -11.40
C PHE A 346 -8.63 19.61 -11.71
N ASN A 347 -9.19 20.68 -12.28
CA ASN A 347 -8.42 21.89 -12.58
C ASN A 347 -7.97 22.57 -11.27
N HIS A 348 -8.89 22.69 -10.31
CA HIS A 348 -8.58 23.18 -8.98
C HIS A 348 -7.58 22.27 -8.25
N ALA A 349 -7.83 20.97 -8.21
CA ALA A 349 -6.97 20.01 -7.54
C ALA A 349 -5.55 19.97 -8.15
N ASP A 350 -5.40 20.10 -9.46
CA ASP A 350 -4.09 20.19 -10.12
C ASP A 350 -3.37 21.50 -9.79
N PHE A 351 -4.09 22.62 -9.68
CA PHE A 351 -3.55 23.90 -9.23
C PHE A 351 -3.05 23.76 -7.78
N VAL A 352 -3.90 23.29 -6.89
CA VAL A 352 -3.57 23.12 -5.46
C VAL A 352 -2.39 22.17 -5.30
N LYS A 353 -2.43 21.00 -5.90
CA LYS A 353 -1.32 20.04 -5.87
C LYS A 353 0.00 20.65 -6.34
N LYS A 354 0.00 21.31 -7.51
CA LYS A 354 1.21 21.93 -8.09
C LYS A 354 1.86 22.90 -7.11
N TYR A 355 1.06 23.80 -6.56
CA TYR A 355 1.60 24.86 -5.71
C TYR A 355 1.85 24.38 -4.28
N ALA A 356 1.07 23.45 -3.72
CA ALA A 356 1.36 22.84 -2.42
C ALA A 356 2.74 22.16 -2.42
N LEU A 357 3.07 21.43 -3.48
CA LEU A 357 4.40 20.83 -3.63
C LEU A 357 5.52 21.87 -3.79
N GLN A 358 5.27 22.96 -4.49
CA GLN A 358 6.23 24.07 -4.57
C GLN A 358 6.47 24.72 -3.20
N PHE A 359 5.42 24.95 -2.42
CA PHE A 359 5.53 25.47 -1.03
C PHE A 359 6.28 24.48 -0.14
N PHE A 360 5.96 23.22 -0.21
CA PHE A 360 6.67 22.18 0.54
C PHE A 360 8.17 22.20 0.24
N ASP A 361 8.55 22.22 -1.03
CA ASP A 361 9.96 22.19 -1.44
C ASP A 361 10.72 23.44 -1.00
N GLU A 362 10.12 24.66 -1.10
CA GLU A 362 10.74 25.92 -0.65
C GLU A 362 10.86 26.00 0.88
N LEU A 363 9.89 25.43 1.62
CA LEU A 363 9.85 25.43 3.07
C LEU A 363 10.64 24.28 3.71
N ARG A 364 11.27 23.43 2.91
CA ARG A 364 12.05 22.27 3.39
C ARG A 364 13.08 22.60 4.49
N PRO A 365 13.85 23.70 4.41
CA PRO A 365 14.80 24.07 5.46
C PRO A 365 14.15 24.34 6.83
N ILE A 366 12.84 24.65 6.84
CA ILE A 366 12.05 25.01 8.02
C ILE A 366 11.31 23.81 8.58
N HIS A 367 10.49 23.15 7.74
CA HIS A 367 9.68 22.02 8.22
C HIS A 367 10.50 20.74 8.43
N ARG A 368 11.59 20.53 7.67
CA ARG A 368 12.49 19.36 7.74
C ARG A 368 11.79 18.00 7.53
N LEU A 369 10.62 17.99 6.92
CA LEU A 369 9.88 16.76 6.59
C LEU A 369 10.54 16.05 5.41
N SER A 370 10.45 14.72 5.40
CA SER A 370 11.02 13.86 4.35
C SER A 370 10.21 13.92 3.03
N ASN A 371 10.75 13.28 1.99
CA ASN A 371 10.02 13.11 0.72
C ASN A 371 8.78 12.24 0.85
N HIS A 372 8.69 11.40 1.89
CA HIS A 372 7.49 10.65 2.21
C HIS A 372 6.31 11.60 2.50
N TYR A 373 6.48 12.57 3.39
CA TYR A 373 5.45 13.58 3.67
C TYR A 373 5.11 14.46 2.46
N ARG A 374 6.07 14.63 1.53
CA ARG A 374 5.79 15.30 0.25
C ARG A 374 4.79 14.51 -0.59
N LEU A 375 4.90 13.18 -0.61
CA LEU A 375 3.93 12.32 -1.29
C LEU A 375 2.57 12.37 -0.58
N LEU A 376 2.53 12.35 0.75
CA LEU A 376 1.26 12.46 1.50
C LEU A 376 0.56 13.79 1.23
N LEU A 377 1.30 14.90 1.14
CA LEU A 377 0.74 16.20 0.74
C LEU A 377 0.22 16.19 -0.71
N GLU A 378 0.95 15.55 -1.63
CA GLU A 378 0.52 15.39 -3.03
C GLU A 378 -0.81 14.66 -3.12
N VAL A 379 -0.96 13.58 -2.35
CA VAL A 379 -2.20 12.80 -2.27
C VAL A 379 -3.31 13.61 -1.61
N ALA A 380 -3.06 14.23 -0.46
CA ALA A 380 -4.03 15.05 0.23
C ALA A 380 -4.60 16.15 -0.67
N ALA A 381 -3.73 16.90 -1.37
CA ALA A 381 -4.12 17.95 -2.30
C ALA A 381 -4.89 17.44 -3.55
N ARG A 382 -4.94 16.14 -3.76
CA ARG A 382 -5.75 15.53 -4.82
C ARG A 382 -7.15 15.16 -4.33
N VAL A 383 -7.32 14.90 -3.02
CA VAL A 383 -8.53 14.31 -2.46
C VAL A 383 -9.18 15.14 -1.34
N ASP A 384 -8.66 16.34 -1.04
CA ASP A 384 -9.15 17.18 0.05
C ASP A 384 -10.63 17.59 -0.10
N ASP A 385 -11.10 17.75 -1.32
CA ASP A 385 -12.42 18.21 -1.69
C ASP A 385 -13.46 17.11 -1.99
N ILE A 386 -13.10 15.83 -1.88
CA ILE A 386 -14.02 14.71 -2.22
C ILE A 386 -15.30 14.71 -1.38
N GLY A 387 -15.28 15.33 -0.21
CA GLY A 387 -16.45 15.46 0.68
C GLY A 387 -17.54 16.37 0.12
N ASN A 388 -17.24 17.21 -0.88
CA ASN A 388 -18.25 17.99 -1.60
C ASN A 388 -19.32 17.10 -2.25
N PHE A 389 -18.98 15.84 -2.57
CA PHE A 389 -19.93 14.83 -3.05
C PHE A 389 -21.10 14.60 -2.06
N ILE A 390 -20.83 14.67 -0.76
CA ILE A 390 -21.85 14.50 0.28
C ILE A 390 -22.57 15.84 0.52
N ASN A 391 -21.81 16.88 0.88
CA ASN A 391 -22.33 18.22 1.12
C ASN A 391 -21.18 19.23 1.10
N GLN A 392 -21.42 20.39 0.47
CA GLN A 392 -20.46 21.50 0.47
C GLN A 392 -20.22 22.05 1.88
N GLN A 393 -21.26 22.13 2.72
CA GLN A 393 -21.11 22.55 4.11
C GLN A 393 -20.42 21.47 4.92
N GLY A 394 -19.23 21.77 5.45
CA GLY A 394 -18.43 20.84 6.23
C GLY A 394 -17.76 19.74 5.38
N HIS A 395 -17.58 19.97 4.07
CA HIS A 395 -16.97 19.01 3.12
C HIS A 395 -15.66 18.43 3.62
N TYR A 396 -14.83 19.20 4.29
CA TYR A 396 -13.57 18.77 4.87
C TYR A 396 -13.71 17.60 5.87
N ARG A 397 -14.80 17.58 6.68
CA ARG A 397 -15.13 16.45 7.57
C ARG A 397 -15.58 15.23 6.78
N HIS A 398 -16.36 15.46 5.72
CA HIS A 398 -16.80 14.39 4.83
C HIS A 398 -15.63 13.81 4.05
N SER A 399 -14.69 14.65 3.59
CA SER A 399 -13.45 14.19 2.94
C SER A 399 -12.66 13.27 3.87
N ALA A 400 -12.42 13.68 5.11
CA ALA A 400 -11.71 12.85 6.08
C ALA A 400 -12.42 11.51 6.31
N TYR A 401 -13.73 11.51 6.52
CA TYR A 401 -14.51 10.28 6.71
C TYR A 401 -14.41 9.33 5.50
N ILE A 402 -14.53 9.87 4.27
CA ILE A 402 -14.39 9.06 3.06
C ILE A 402 -12.99 8.45 2.97
N LEU A 403 -11.94 9.22 3.30
CA LEU A 403 -10.55 8.76 3.24
C LEU A 403 -10.25 7.69 4.28
N GLU A 404 -10.74 7.85 5.51
CA GLU A 404 -10.64 6.83 6.57
C GLU A 404 -11.33 5.51 6.15
N ALA A 405 -12.47 5.60 5.44
CA ALA A 405 -13.22 4.44 4.96
C ALA A 405 -12.67 3.80 3.67
N ASN A 406 -11.73 4.46 2.97
CA ASN A 406 -11.16 4.01 1.70
C ASN A 406 -9.63 4.07 1.73
N PRO A 407 -8.95 3.21 2.50
CA PRO A 407 -7.49 3.19 2.56
C PRO A 407 -6.89 2.88 1.19
N MET A 408 -5.80 3.57 0.84
CA MET A 408 -5.16 3.47 -0.46
C MET A 408 -4.07 2.40 -0.46
N ILE A 409 -3.96 1.67 -1.57
CA ILE A 409 -2.88 0.69 -1.77
C ILE A 409 -1.52 1.37 -1.62
N GLY A 410 -0.60 0.72 -0.92
CA GLY A 410 0.78 1.18 -0.73
C GLY A 410 0.99 2.10 0.47
N LEU A 411 -0.08 2.57 1.12
CA LEU A 411 0.00 3.43 2.29
C LEU A 411 -0.21 2.64 3.59
N SER A 412 0.51 3.04 4.64
CA SER A 412 0.27 2.54 6.00
C SER A 412 -1.06 3.08 6.56
N ASN A 413 -1.53 2.50 7.66
CA ASN A 413 -2.69 3.03 8.37
C ASN A 413 -2.44 4.46 8.86
N GLU A 414 -1.22 4.74 9.34
CA GLU A 414 -0.78 6.07 9.76
C GLU A 414 -0.77 7.07 8.60
N ASP A 415 -0.25 6.67 7.42
CA ASP A 415 -0.25 7.53 6.23
C ASP A 415 -1.66 7.90 5.78
N ASN A 416 -2.58 6.91 5.75
CA ASN A 416 -3.98 7.15 5.42
C ASN A 416 -4.64 8.09 6.43
N LEU A 417 -4.33 7.94 7.73
CA LEU A 417 -4.80 8.85 8.79
C LEU A 417 -4.24 10.25 8.60
N ILE A 418 -2.94 10.41 8.32
CA ILE A 418 -2.33 11.71 8.05
C ILE A 418 -3.02 12.41 6.88
N ILE A 419 -3.26 11.71 5.77
CA ILE A 419 -3.95 12.25 4.59
C ILE A 419 -5.37 12.69 4.96
N ALA A 420 -6.12 11.87 5.71
CA ALA A 420 -7.47 12.18 6.14
C ALA A 420 -7.51 13.42 7.04
N GLU A 421 -6.59 13.52 8.00
CA GLU A 421 -6.52 14.67 8.89
C GLU A 421 -6.01 15.94 8.19
N VAL A 422 -5.08 15.84 7.24
CA VAL A 422 -4.68 16.99 6.40
C VAL A 422 -5.87 17.49 5.58
N ALA A 423 -6.67 16.58 5.01
CA ALA A 423 -7.90 16.92 4.31
C ALA A 423 -8.96 17.50 5.27
N ARG A 424 -9.06 17.04 6.53
CA ARG A 424 -9.94 17.61 7.55
C ARG A 424 -9.61 19.07 7.84
N TYR A 425 -8.32 19.42 7.91
CA TYR A 425 -7.87 20.75 8.32
C TYR A 425 -7.52 21.70 7.16
N HIS A 426 -7.80 21.32 5.91
CA HIS A 426 -7.50 22.20 4.76
C HIS A 426 -8.42 23.43 4.66
N SER A 427 -9.60 23.41 5.27
CA SER A 427 -10.60 24.48 5.14
C SER A 427 -10.75 25.31 6.43
N THR A 428 -11.76 25.07 7.23
CA THR A 428 -12.19 25.95 8.34
C THR A 428 -11.62 25.54 9.69
N GLU A 429 -11.61 24.24 10.00
CA GLU A 429 -11.12 23.75 11.28
C GLU A 429 -9.60 23.83 11.36
N SER A 430 -9.08 24.06 12.57
CA SER A 430 -7.63 24.07 12.83
C SER A 430 -7.21 22.91 13.71
N PRO A 431 -6.04 22.31 13.47
CA PRO A 431 -5.50 21.22 14.28
C PRO A 431 -5.06 21.75 15.65
N THR A 432 -5.93 21.66 16.64
CA THR A 432 -5.69 22.08 18.02
C THR A 432 -6.00 20.95 18.99
N ILE A 433 -5.45 21.02 20.20
CA ILE A 433 -5.73 20.03 21.26
C ILE A 433 -7.20 19.97 21.70
N ASP A 434 -7.98 21.00 21.39
CA ASP A 434 -9.42 21.03 21.64
C ASP A 434 -10.20 20.17 20.64
N GLN A 435 -9.62 19.91 19.47
CA GLN A 435 -10.16 19.00 18.48
C GLN A 435 -9.86 17.56 18.86
N SER A 436 -10.89 16.75 19.10
CA SER A 436 -10.74 15.36 19.53
C SER A 436 -9.92 14.52 18.55
N HIS A 437 -10.13 14.68 17.25
CA HIS A 437 -9.36 13.98 16.21
C HIS A 437 -7.86 14.28 16.32
N TYR A 438 -7.47 15.55 16.35
CA TYR A 438 -6.07 15.94 16.45
C TYR A 438 -5.41 15.48 17.75
N ARG A 439 -6.11 15.61 18.88
CA ARG A 439 -5.60 15.20 20.19
C ARG A 439 -5.32 13.70 20.31
N HIS A 440 -6.06 12.87 19.58
CA HIS A 440 -5.87 11.41 19.59
C HIS A 440 -4.80 10.92 18.59
N LEU A 441 -4.22 11.82 17.79
CA LEU A 441 -3.07 11.47 16.97
C LEU A 441 -1.84 11.21 17.85
N ASP A 442 -1.00 10.29 17.41
CA ASP A 442 0.30 10.07 18.03
C ASP A 442 1.16 11.35 17.96
N GLU A 443 1.95 11.64 19.00
CA GLU A 443 2.68 12.90 19.15
C GLU A 443 3.63 13.19 17.98
N ASP A 444 4.22 12.16 17.38
CA ASP A 444 5.17 12.27 16.28
C ASP A 444 4.52 12.65 14.94
N ILE A 445 3.22 12.40 14.76
CA ILE A 445 2.49 12.79 13.55
C ILE A 445 1.67 14.07 13.70
N GLN A 446 1.41 14.57 14.91
CA GLN A 446 0.64 15.81 15.12
C GLN A 446 1.26 17.00 14.39
N MET A 447 2.56 17.25 14.57
CA MET A 447 3.23 18.35 13.88
C MET A 447 3.37 18.18 12.37
N PRO A 448 3.67 17.01 11.81
CA PRO A 448 3.52 16.75 10.38
C PRO A 448 2.14 17.10 9.83
N VAL A 449 1.05 16.63 10.45
CA VAL A 449 -0.33 16.95 10.03
C VAL A 449 -0.57 18.47 10.04
N ALA A 450 -0.21 19.16 11.13
CA ALA A 450 -0.38 20.62 11.22
C ALA A 450 0.39 21.36 10.11
N LYS A 451 1.63 20.97 9.83
CA LYS A 451 2.46 21.58 8.77
C LYS A 451 1.89 21.36 7.38
N LEU A 452 1.47 20.13 7.07
CA LEU A 452 0.90 19.80 5.77
C LEU A 452 -0.45 20.51 5.58
N ALA A 453 -1.32 20.51 6.60
CA ALA A 453 -2.60 21.20 6.58
C ALA A 453 -2.43 22.71 6.40
N ALA A 454 -1.46 23.33 7.08
CA ALA A 454 -1.16 24.75 6.93
C ALA A 454 -0.70 25.13 5.51
N ILE A 455 0.12 24.30 4.88
CA ILE A 455 0.52 24.48 3.47
C ILE A 455 -0.69 24.33 2.56
N LEU A 456 -1.44 23.24 2.70
CA LEU A 456 -2.59 22.93 1.84
C LEU A 456 -3.65 24.04 1.91
N ARG A 457 -4.05 24.44 3.12
CA ARG A 457 -5.01 25.52 3.37
C ARG A 457 -4.60 26.85 2.75
N LEU A 458 -3.32 27.19 2.87
CA LEU A 458 -2.80 28.44 2.32
C LEU A 458 -2.82 28.43 0.79
N VAL A 459 -2.49 27.30 0.18
CA VAL A 459 -2.48 27.17 -1.28
C VAL A 459 -3.89 27.08 -1.84
N ASP A 460 -4.80 26.35 -1.18
CA ASP A 460 -6.22 26.27 -1.54
C ASP A 460 -6.85 27.67 -1.64
N SER A 461 -6.52 28.57 -0.69
CA SER A 461 -7.01 29.96 -0.71
C SER A 461 -6.59 30.76 -1.94
N LEU A 462 -5.54 30.35 -2.66
CA LEU A 462 -5.05 31.04 -3.86
C LEU A 462 -5.85 30.72 -5.14
N ASP A 463 -6.79 29.80 -5.06
CA ASP A 463 -7.74 29.49 -6.14
C ASP A 463 -9.17 29.31 -5.60
N ASP A 464 -9.56 30.16 -4.66
CA ASP A 464 -10.88 30.10 -4.00
C ASP A 464 -12.03 30.32 -5.01
N SER A 465 -11.78 31.06 -6.08
CA SER A 465 -12.71 31.22 -7.22
C SER A 465 -12.80 29.97 -8.11
N ARG A 466 -11.91 29.00 -7.97
CA ARG A 466 -11.76 27.80 -8.84
C ARG A 466 -11.59 28.10 -10.33
N GLN A 467 -11.00 29.27 -10.65
CA GLN A 467 -10.78 29.72 -12.03
C GLN A 467 -9.31 29.72 -12.47
N GLN A 468 -8.41 29.29 -11.60
CA GLN A 468 -6.96 29.21 -11.85
C GLN A 468 -6.38 30.52 -12.41
N LYS A 469 -6.86 31.67 -11.87
CA LYS A 469 -6.46 33.02 -12.30
C LYS A 469 -4.94 33.26 -12.16
N ILE A 470 -4.31 32.62 -11.18
CA ILE A 470 -2.87 32.76 -10.94
C ILE A 470 -2.08 31.84 -11.87
N SER A 471 -1.39 32.44 -12.83
CA SER A 471 -0.58 31.72 -13.83
C SER A 471 0.77 31.26 -13.27
N ARG A 472 1.35 32.01 -12.32
CA ARG A 472 2.66 31.74 -11.73
C ARG A 472 2.76 32.21 -10.29
N ILE A 473 3.37 31.38 -9.43
CA ILE A 473 3.75 31.74 -8.06
C ILE A 473 5.27 31.71 -7.93
N GLN A 474 5.84 32.75 -7.28
CA GLN A 474 7.24 32.81 -6.87
C GLN A 474 7.28 32.99 -5.35
N LEU A 475 8.04 32.13 -4.68
CA LEU A 475 8.20 32.13 -3.24
C LEU A 475 9.56 32.73 -2.85
N LYS A 476 9.60 33.48 -1.75
CA LYS A 476 10.85 33.99 -1.20
C LYS A 476 10.75 34.14 0.32
N LEU A 477 11.61 33.44 1.03
CA LEU A 477 11.81 33.63 2.46
C LEU A 477 12.70 34.87 2.70
N LYS A 478 12.20 35.86 3.44
CA LYS A 478 12.96 37.07 3.77
C LYS A 478 12.47 37.68 5.09
N ASN A 479 13.39 37.92 6.02
CA ASN A 479 13.13 38.62 7.28
C ASN A 479 11.93 38.02 8.07
N GLY A 480 11.91 36.70 8.25
CA GLY A 480 10.81 36.00 8.95
C GLY A 480 9.45 36.05 8.26
N ARG A 481 9.43 36.30 6.95
CA ARG A 481 8.21 36.34 6.14
C ARG A 481 8.35 35.45 4.91
N LEU A 482 7.28 34.76 4.55
CA LEU A 482 7.13 34.09 3.27
C LEU A 482 6.46 35.04 2.29
N ILE A 483 7.22 35.59 1.36
CA ILE A 483 6.68 36.49 0.32
C ILE A 483 6.23 35.61 -0.85
N ILE A 484 4.94 35.64 -1.14
CA ILE A 484 4.27 34.93 -2.23
C ILE A 484 3.94 35.94 -3.31
N LYS A 485 4.64 35.88 -4.44
CA LYS A 485 4.35 36.73 -5.61
C LYS A 485 3.48 35.96 -6.60
N ALA A 486 2.22 36.30 -6.66
CA ALA A 486 1.25 35.75 -7.60
C ALA A 486 1.20 36.62 -8.87
N THR A 487 1.38 35.99 -10.03
CA THR A 487 1.24 36.65 -11.34
C THR A 487 -0.13 36.30 -11.92
N SER A 488 -0.93 37.30 -12.21
CA SER A 488 -2.27 37.16 -12.79
C SER A 488 -2.55 38.30 -13.78
N SER A 489 -3.39 38.04 -14.77
CA SER A 489 -4.03 39.07 -15.62
C SER A 489 -5.42 39.47 -15.08
N ASP A 490 -5.94 38.68 -14.14
CA ASP A 490 -7.27 38.85 -13.56
C ASP A 490 -7.19 39.44 -12.17
N ASP A 491 -8.30 39.98 -11.69
CA ASP A 491 -8.44 40.50 -10.36
C ASP A 491 -8.45 39.36 -9.32
N LEU A 492 -7.60 39.48 -8.31
CA LEU A 492 -7.40 38.48 -7.24
C LEU A 492 -8.04 38.90 -5.91
N VAL A 493 -9.07 39.76 -5.93
CA VAL A 493 -9.71 40.25 -4.69
C VAL A 493 -10.25 39.10 -3.86
N LEU A 494 -10.90 38.10 -4.45
CA LEU A 494 -11.44 36.95 -3.73
C LEU A 494 -10.32 36.09 -3.14
N GLU A 495 -9.31 35.77 -3.93
CA GLU A 495 -8.15 35.00 -3.51
C GLU A 495 -7.39 35.73 -2.38
N SER A 496 -7.21 37.03 -2.49
CA SER A 496 -6.55 37.87 -1.47
C SER A 496 -7.35 37.94 -0.17
N TRP A 497 -8.67 38.01 -0.27
CA TRP A 497 -9.56 37.94 0.89
C TRP A 497 -9.50 36.57 1.57
N SER A 498 -9.67 35.48 0.82
CA SER A 498 -9.58 34.11 1.32
C SER A 498 -8.20 33.83 1.94
N PHE A 499 -7.14 34.26 1.28
CA PHE A 499 -5.77 34.16 1.80
C PHE A 499 -5.64 34.83 3.17
N SER A 500 -6.21 36.02 3.34
CA SER A 500 -6.15 36.73 4.61
C SER A 500 -6.85 36.00 5.75
N GLN A 501 -7.96 35.28 5.43
CA GLN A 501 -8.70 34.49 6.41
C GLN A 501 -7.99 33.18 6.77
N LYS A 502 -7.33 32.55 5.79
CA LYS A 502 -6.73 31.21 5.93
C LYS A 502 -5.25 31.23 6.35
N SER A 503 -4.58 32.39 6.31
CA SER A 503 -3.13 32.53 6.56
C SER A 503 -2.70 32.36 8.02
N GLN A 504 -3.61 32.49 8.99
CA GLN A 504 -3.27 32.45 10.41
C GLN A 504 -2.68 31.10 10.83
N LEU A 505 -3.27 29.97 10.37
CA LEU A 505 -2.75 28.63 10.69
C LEU A 505 -1.28 28.48 10.24
N PHE A 506 -0.94 29.05 9.08
CA PHE A 506 0.44 28.99 8.58
C PHE A 506 1.39 29.77 9.48
N ASP A 507 0.99 30.97 9.94
CA ASP A 507 1.81 31.79 10.85
C ASP A 507 2.02 31.07 12.19
N ASP A 508 0.93 30.50 12.75
CA ASP A 508 0.96 29.78 14.03
C ASP A 508 1.88 28.54 13.99
N VAL A 509 1.82 27.76 12.89
CA VAL A 509 2.56 26.50 12.75
C VAL A 509 4.03 26.73 12.39
N PHE A 510 4.32 27.69 11.52
CA PHE A 510 5.69 27.93 11.01
C PHE A 510 6.42 29.08 11.73
N GLY A 511 5.72 29.93 12.48
CA GLY A 511 6.29 31.17 13.04
C GLY A 511 6.75 32.15 11.96
N ILE A 512 6.15 32.09 10.77
CA ILE A 512 6.52 32.87 9.58
C ILE A 512 5.26 33.45 8.95
N LYS A 513 5.18 34.78 8.92
CA LYS A 513 4.02 35.45 8.34
C LYS A 513 4.00 35.32 6.81
N PRO A 514 2.98 34.69 6.20
CA PRO A 514 2.83 34.69 4.75
C PRO A 514 2.30 36.04 4.28
N VAL A 515 2.80 36.52 3.13
CA VAL A 515 2.44 37.82 2.55
C VAL A 515 2.21 37.61 1.06
N LEU A 516 0.97 37.76 0.61
CA LEU A 516 0.58 37.73 -0.79
C LEU A 516 0.92 39.08 -1.45
N LYS A 517 1.53 39.05 -2.61
CA LYS A 517 1.79 40.21 -3.47
C LYS A 517 1.36 39.90 -4.88
N GLU A 518 0.47 40.69 -5.38
CA GLU A 518 0.03 40.62 -6.76
C GLU A 518 1.07 41.23 -7.70
N ARG A 519 1.20 40.65 -8.87
CA ARG A 519 1.98 41.16 -9.97
C ARG A 519 1.16 41.04 -11.26
N GLU A 520 0.98 42.15 -11.94
CA GLU A 520 0.34 42.13 -13.27
C GLU A 520 1.14 41.24 -14.23
N GLY A 521 0.46 40.25 -14.81
CA GLY A 521 0.96 39.45 -15.91
C GLY A 521 0.92 40.33 -17.19
N ARG A 522 2.05 40.45 -17.84
CA ARG A 522 2.10 41.06 -19.19
C ARG A 522 1.67 40.04 -20.23
#